data_36dbce60066b063b51d69375d405e9a2
#
_entry.id   36dbce60066b063b51d69375d405e9a2
#
_cell.length_a   1.000
_cell.length_b   1.000
_cell.length_c   1.000
_cell.angle_alpha   90.00
_cell.angle_beta   90.00
_cell.angle_gamma   90.00
#
_symmetry.space_group_name_H-M   'P 1'
#
loop_
_entity.id
_entity.type
_entity.pdbx_description
1 polymer ?
#
loop_
_entity_poly.entity_id
_entity_poly.type
_entity_poly.pdbx_seq_one_letter_code
_entity_poly.pdbx_strand_id
1 'polypeptide(L)'
;MLKKLFVLVLIAAFLILPVNSAAPVQPEAASYPEQGYRPGNVPAQTDAVESMSPALHALVLAMLNHEVDNFAFEDTALTWEILYNMLSLYGQMDSRSVTEQGSLLLPEETVLDYAAALACDLTGPSGHLGTPPANLRDRLNYDRTSGCYTVVCGEDDLSQLQVDGLKLTAKGCTLIGSLVYQVDGQVLTRFQANLTLQDNMFGYAVTGIRVFV
;
A
#
# COMPACT_ATOMS: atom_id res chain seq x y z
N MET A 1 19.06 24.26 36.75
CA MET A 1 17.64 24.28 37.13
C MET A 1 17.03 25.54 36.56
N LEU A 2 16.63 25.59 35.30
CA LEU A 2 15.76 26.64 34.72
C LEU A 2 15.56 26.40 33.23
N LYS A 3 14.88 25.30 32.84
CA LYS A 3 14.41 25.05 31.46
C LYS A 3 13.12 24.20 31.43
N LYS A 4 12.17 24.53 32.28
CA LYS A 4 10.83 23.93 32.25
C LYS A 4 9.77 24.98 32.57
N LEU A 5 9.66 25.99 31.74
CA LEU A 5 8.53 26.94 31.87
C LEU A 5 8.30 27.72 30.58
N PHE A 6 7.98 27.04 29.48
CA PHE A 6 7.47 27.73 28.26
C PHE A 6 6.60 26.81 27.42
N VAL A 7 5.64 26.16 28.05
CA VAL A 7 4.53 25.52 27.31
C VAL A 7 3.28 25.67 28.17
N LEU A 8 2.76 26.86 28.22
CA LEU A 8 1.41 27.06 28.76
C LEU A 8 1.00 28.54 28.66
N VAL A 9 0.77 29.04 27.47
CA VAL A 9 -0.12 30.20 27.21
C VAL A 9 -0.30 30.29 25.68
N LEU A 10 -1.28 29.61 25.13
CA LEU A 10 -1.89 29.96 23.85
C LEU A 10 -3.22 29.18 23.69
N ILE A 11 -4.09 29.35 24.68
CA ILE A 11 -5.50 28.99 24.55
C ILE A 11 -6.28 30.24 25.00
N ALA A 12 -6.77 31.01 24.06
CA ALA A 12 -7.96 31.82 24.15
C ALA A 12 -7.98 32.94 23.11
N ALA A 13 -8.49 32.65 21.92
CA ALA A 13 -9.19 33.63 21.09
C ALA A 13 -9.91 32.89 19.93
N PHE A 14 -10.94 32.13 20.24
CA PHE A 14 -11.93 31.77 19.23
C PHE A 14 -13.04 32.84 19.23
N LEU A 15 -12.90 33.78 18.34
CA LEU A 15 -13.96 34.70 17.95
C LEU A 15 -15.05 33.91 17.21
N ILE A 16 -16.25 33.96 17.76
CA ILE A 16 -17.48 33.43 17.17
C ILE A 16 -17.78 34.21 15.89
N LEU A 17 -17.63 33.61 14.75
CA LEU A 17 -18.17 34.06 13.49
C LEU A 17 -19.47 33.32 13.18
N PRO A 18 -20.50 33.97 12.63
CA PRO A 18 -21.79 33.34 12.38
C PRO A 18 -21.68 32.26 11.33
N VAL A 19 -22.15 31.06 11.67
CA VAL A 19 -22.27 29.92 10.77
C VAL A 19 -23.33 30.24 9.72
N ASN A 20 -22.91 30.56 8.52
CA ASN A 20 -23.78 30.47 7.37
C ASN A 20 -24.00 28.99 7.06
N SER A 21 -25.24 28.55 7.25
CA SER A 21 -25.68 27.20 6.94
C SER A 21 -25.65 26.98 5.42
N ALA A 22 -24.51 26.53 4.90
CA ALA A 22 -24.44 25.89 3.60
C ALA A 22 -24.86 24.43 3.78
N ALA A 23 -25.83 24.00 2.98
CA ALA A 23 -26.27 22.60 2.95
C ALA A 23 -25.06 21.65 2.76
N PRO A 24 -25.06 20.46 3.38
CA PRO A 24 -23.98 19.51 3.18
C PRO A 24 -23.95 19.12 1.70
N VAL A 25 -22.88 19.49 1.01
CA VAL A 25 -22.53 18.92 -0.28
C VAL A 25 -22.16 17.47 0.04
N GLN A 26 -23.04 16.54 -0.33
CA GLN A 26 -22.68 15.13 -0.38
C GLN A 26 -21.41 14.99 -1.23
N PRO A 27 -20.35 14.37 -0.73
CA PRO A 27 -19.26 14.00 -1.62
C PRO A 27 -19.85 13.05 -2.66
N GLU A 28 -19.82 13.48 -3.90
CA GLU A 28 -20.13 12.66 -5.06
C GLU A 28 -19.17 11.47 -4.97
N ALA A 29 -19.69 10.29 -4.70
CA ALA A 29 -18.93 9.06 -4.64
C ALA A 29 -18.20 8.96 -5.99
N ALA A 30 -16.89 9.12 -5.98
CA ALA A 30 -16.07 8.86 -7.14
C ALA A 30 -16.37 7.41 -7.53
N SER A 31 -17.13 7.24 -8.59
CA SER A 31 -17.38 5.93 -9.19
C SER A 31 -16.05 5.47 -9.80
N TYR A 32 -15.29 4.72 -9.05
CA TYR A 32 -14.19 3.95 -9.61
C TYR A 32 -14.80 2.97 -10.61
N PRO A 33 -14.32 2.89 -11.84
CA PRO A 33 -14.84 1.93 -12.81
C PRO A 33 -14.60 0.53 -12.23
N GLU A 34 -15.68 -0.27 -12.12
CA GLU A 34 -15.59 -1.71 -11.95
C GLU A 34 -14.79 -2.26 -13.14
N GLN A 35 -13.50 -2.38 -13.00
CA GLN A 35 -12.65 -3.02 -13.99
C GLN A 35 -12.80 -4.53 -13.84
N GLY A 36 -13.92 -5.05 -14.37
CA GLY A 36 -14.04 -6.47 -14.64
C GLY A 36 -12.91 -6.87 -15.60
N TYR A 37 -11.97 -7.68 -15.11
CA TYR A 37 -10.95 -8.31 -15.94
C TYR A 37 -11.59 -8.95 -17.19
N ARG A 38 -11.18 -8.45 -18.38
CA ARG A 38 -11.52 -9.08 -19.67
C ARG A 38 -10.27 -9.77 -20.20
N PRO A 39 -10.27 -11.11 -20.33
CA PRO A 39 -9.15 -11.83 -20.94
C PRO A 39 -8.89 -11.27 -22.35
N GLY A 40 -7.70 -10.78 -22.61
CA GLY A 40 -7.26 -10.31 -23.91
C GLY A 40 -6.89 -8.83 -24.06
N ASN A 41 -7.12 -7.99 -23.06
CA ASN A 41 -6.59 -6.61 -23.07
C ASN A 41 -5.22 -6.58 -22.38
N VAL A 42 -4.18 -6.29 -23.13
CA VAL A 42 -2.91 -5.81 -22.57
C VAL A 42 -3.23 -4.43 -21.94
N PRO A 43 -3.06 -4.24 -20.63
CA PRO A 43 -3.33 -2.97 -20.00
C PRO A 43 -2.60 -1.83 -20.71
N ALA A 44 -3.25 -0.68 -20.85
CA ALA A 44 -2.58 0.50 -21.38
C ALA A 44 -1.42 0.91 -20.46
N GLN A 45 -0.45 1.63 -20.98
CA GLN A 45 0.76 2.03 -20.25
C GLN A 45 0.46 2.74 -18.92
N THR A 46 -0.59 3.54 -18.87
CA THR A 46 -1.09 4.24 -17.68
C THR A 46 -1.63 3.26 -16.64
N ASP A 47 -2.30 2.20 -17.09
CA ASP A 47 -2.96 1.21 -16.20
C ASP A 47 -1.94 0.43 -15.36
N ALA A 48 -0.75 0.12 -15.92
CA ALA A 48 0.31 -0.57 -15.19
C ALA A 48 0.86 0.26 -14.01
N VAL A 49 1.00 1.56 -14.19
CA VAL A 49 1.47 2.48 -13.14
C VAL A 49 0.43 2.59 -12.04
N GLU A 50 -0.82 2.87 -12.42
CA GLU A 50 -1.90 3.07 -11.46
C GLU A 50 -2.19 1.79 -10.66
N SER A 51 -2.33 0.64 -11.35
CA SER A 51 -2.65 -0.62 -10.69
C SER A 51 -1.56 -1.09 -9.74
N MET A 52 -0.27 -0.88 -10.09
CA MET A 52 0.86 -1.33 -9.28
C MET A 52 1.33 -0.31 -8.24
N SER A 53 0.79 0.91 -8.22
CA SER A 53 1.18 1.94 -7.25
C SER A 53 1.08 1.47 -5.79
N PRO A 54 0.02 0.79 -5.33
CA PRO A 54 -0.06 0.28 -3.97
C PRO A 54 1.07 -0.68 -3.61
N ALA A 55 1.35 -1.65 -4.50
CA ALA A 55 2.39 -2.65 -4.28
C ALA A 55 3.79 -2.02 -4.28
N LEU A 56 4.07 -1.14 -5.25
CA LEU A 56 5.36 -0.47 -5.36
C LEU A 56 5.59 0.50 -4.20
N HIS A 57 4.57 1.26 -3.77
CA HIS A 57 4.69 2.16 -2.64
C HIS A 57 5.03 1.39 -1.35
N ALA A 58 4.24 0.37 -1.01
CA ALA A 58 4.45 -0.45 0.17
C ALA A 58 5.84 -1.13 0.16
N LEU A 59 6.28 -1.59 -1.01
CA LEU A 59 7.56 -2.28 -1.18
C LEU A 59 8.74 -1.31 -1.04
N VAL A 60 8.73 -0.17 -1.74
CA VAL A 60 9.80 0.83 -1.65
C VAL A 60 9.90 1.41 -0.24
N LEU A 61 8.77 1.66 0.42
CA LEU A 61 8.72 2.13 1.80
C LEU A 61 9.33 1.11 2.76
N ALA A 62 9.00 -0.17 2.65
CA ALA A 62 9.59 -1.22 3.47
C ALA A 62 11.10 -1.35 3.23
N MET A 63 11.55 -1.34 1.97
CA MET A 63 12.96 -1.40 1.64
C MET A 63 13.75 -0.22 2.22
N LEU A 64 13.17 1.00 2.15
CA LEU A 64 13.79 2.20 2.74
C LEU A 64 13.90 2.06 4.26
N ASN A 65 12.85 1.61 4.94
CA ASN A 65 12.81 1.46 6.40
C ASN A 65 13.78 0.39 6.92
N HIS A 66 14.08 -0.62 6.10
CA HIS A 66 15.02 -1.70 6.44
C HIS A 66 16.42 -1.51 5.85
N GLU A 67 16.68 -0.38 5.18
CA GLU A 67 17.96 -0.09 4.52
C GLU A 67 18.38 -1.20 3.53
N VAL A 68 17.41 -1.73 2.77
CA VAL A 68 17.60 -2.81 1.80
C VAL A 68 17.62 -2.25 0.38
N ASP A 69 18.72 -2.39 -0.33
CA ASP A 69 18.88 -1.89 -1.70
C ASP A 69 18.25 -2.81 -2.76
N ASN A 70 18.24 -4.11 -2.52
CA ASN A 70 17.68 -5.10 -3.42
C ASN A 70 16.76 -6.04 -2.65
N PHE A 71 15.52 -6.18 -3.11
CA PHE A 71 14.58 -7.09 -2.47
C PHE A 71 14.85 -8.53 -2.89
N ALA A 72 15.06 -9.39 -1.89
CA ALA A 72 15.15 -10.82 -2.05
C ALA A 72 13.78 -11.45 -1.79
N PHE A 73 13.15 -12.00 -2.82
CA PHE A 73 11.81 -12.60 -2.72
C PHE A 73 11.73 -13.81 -1.78
N GLU A 74 12.88 -14.35 -1.39
CA GLU A 74 13.02 -15.41 -0.38
C GLU A 74 12.94 -14.90 1.06
N ASP A 75 13.08 -13.58 1.29
CA ASP A 75 12.91 -12.97 2.60
C ASP A 75 11.44 -12.90 2.98
N THR A 76 10.96 -13.99 3.57
CA THR A 76 9.56 -14.13 3.98
C THR A 76 9.15 -13.06 5.03
N ALA A 77 10.06 -12.65 5.92
CA ALA A 77 9.73 -11.68 6.96
C ALA A 77 9.48 -10.29 6.36
N LEU A 78 10.37 -9.83 5.47
CA LEU A 78 10.21 -8.58 4.76
C LEU A 78 9.00 -8.62 3.81
N THR A 79 8.76 -9.75 3.14
CA THR A 79 7.58 -9.94 2.28
C THR A 79 6.26 -9.77 3.06
N TRP A 80 6.16 -10.33 4.26
CA TRP A 80 5.00 -10.14 5.13
C TRP A 80 4.83 -8.68 5.57
N GLU A 81 5.91 -7.98 5.80
CA GLU A 81 5.86 -6.56 6.15
C GLU A 81 5.40 -5.70 4.97
N ILE A 82 5.87 -5.99 3.77
CA ILE A 82 5.40 -5.35 2.54
C ILE A 82 3.90 -5.58 2.36
N LEU A 83 3.45 -6.84 2.50
CA LEU A 83 2.05 -7.18 2.40
C LEU A 83 1.22 -6.44 3.47
N TYR A 84 1.69 -6.39 4.71
CA TYR A 84 1.04 -5.61 5.77
C TYR A 84 0.94 -4.13 5.39
N ASN A 85 2.01 -3.49 4.94
CA ASN A 85 2.00 -2.09 4.52
C ASN A 85 1.00 -1.87 3.38
N MET A 86 0.97 -2.77 2.41
CA MET A 86 0.03 -2.71 1.29
C MET A 86 -1.43 -2.79 1.75
N LEU A 87 -1.76 -3.74 2.63
CA LEU A 87 -3.11 -3.90 3.18
C LEU A 87 -3.48 -2.74 4.11
N SER A 88 -2.56 -2.29 4.95
CA SER A 88 -2.77 -1.23 5.94
C SER A 88 -3.04 0.12 5.30
N LEU A 89 -2.33 0.45 4.20
CA LEU A 89 -2.47 1.72 3.49
C LEU A 89 -3.59 1.71 2.44
N TYR A 90 -3.81 0.58 1.78
CA TYR A 90 -4.67 0.50 0.61
C TYR A 90 -5.85 -0.47 0.73
N GLY A 91 -5.83 -1.37 1.70
CA GLY A 91 -6.87 -2.40 1.86
C GLY A 91 -8.27 -1.86 2.10
N GLN A 92 -8.40 -0.67 2.68
CA GLN A 92 -9.70 -0.02 2.87
C GLN A 92 -10.39 0.40 1.56
N MET A 93 -9.65 0.48 0.45
CA MET A 93 -10.21 0.78 -0.87
C MET A 93 -10.79 -0.46 -1.55
N ASP A 94 -10.53 -1.66 -1.04
CA ASP A 94 -11.12 -2.89 -1.56
C ASP A 94 -12.57 -3.02 -1.08
N SER A 95 -13.49 -3.24 -2.01
CA SER A 95 -14.92 -3.35 -1.71
C SER A 95 -15.30 -4.55 -0.80
N ARG A 96 -14.39 -5.51 -0.65
CA ARG A 96 -14.55 -6.69 0.22
C ARG A 96 -14.09 -6.41 1.66
N SER A 97 -13.47 -5.27 1.92
CA SER A 97 -13.00 -4.89 3.24
C SER A 97 -14.14 -4.37 4.12
N VAL A 98 -14.06 -4.65 5.41
CA VAL A 98 -14.95 -4.07 6.42
C VAL A 98 -14.10 -3.36 7.47
N THR A 99 -14.40 -2.10 7.76
CA THR A 99 -13.67 -1.35 8.79
C THR A 99 -14.41 -1.45 10.12
N GLU A 100 -13.73 -1.93 11.15
CA GLU A 100 -14.22 -2.00 12.52
C GLU A 100 -13.17 -1.47 13.49
N GLN A 101 -13.55 -0.47 14.31
CA GLN A 101 -12.73 0.07 15.42
C GLN A 101 -11.26 0.42 15.04
N GLY A 102 -11.05 0.97 13.84
CA GLY A 102 -9.72 1.34 13.35
C GLY A 102 -8.89 0.18 12.77
N SER A 103 -9.51 -0.98 12.60
CA SER A 103 -8.92 -2.14 11.92
C SER A 103 -9.74 -2.51 10.70
N LEU A 104 -9.09 -3.12 9.71
CA LEU A 104 -9.74 -3.73 8.57
C LEU A 104 -9.93 -5.22 8.83
N LEU A 105 -11.11 -5.71 8.47
CA LEU A 105 -11.37 -7.14 8.29
C LEU A 105 -11.32 -7.45 6.80
N LEU A 106 -10.44 -8.34 6.41
CA LEU A 106 -10.23 -8.75 5.01
C LEU A 106 -10.37 -10.26 4.89
N PRO A 107 -11.23 -10.80 4.00
CA PRO A 107 -11.24 -12.21 3.68
C PRO A 107 -9.85 -12.70 3.23
N GLU A 108 -9.49 -13.94 3.53
CA GLU A 108 -8.20 -14.52 3.14
C GLU A 108 -7.96 -14.42 1.63
N GLU A 109 -8.99 -14.63 0.81
CA GLU A 109 -8.91 -14.49 -0.64
C GLU A 109 -8.47 -13.10 -1.09
N THR A 110 -8.97 -12.05 -0.41
CA THR A 110 -8.55 -10.67 -0.68
C THR A 110 -7.07 -10.49 -0.37
N VAL A 111 -6.60 -11.01 0.76
CA VAL A 111 -5.18 -10.91 1.13
C VAL A 111 -4.28 -11.70 0.16
N LEU A 112 -4.75 -12.86 -0.33
CA LEU A 112 -4.08 -13.61 -1.40
C LEU A 112 -3.97 -12.82 -2.71
N ASP A 113 -5.04 -12.09 -3.10
CA ASP A 113 -5.02 -11.24 -4.28
C ASP A 113 -3.97 -10.13 -4.15
N TYR A 114 -3.85 -9.49 -2.97
CA TYR A 114 -2.81 -8.50 -2.72
C TYR A 114 -1.41 -9.13 -2.75
N ALA A 115 -1.22 -10.30 -2.14
CA ALA A 115 0.06 -11.01 -2.15
C ALA A 115 0.52 -11.38 -3.58
N ALA A 116 -0.42 -11.64 -4.49
CA ALA A 116 -0.13 -11.98 -5.89
C ALA A 116 0.59 -10.86 -6.66
N ALA A 117 0.52 -9.60 -6.18
CA ALA A 117 1.30 -8.49 -6.76
C ALA A 117 2.81 -8.60 -6.49
N LEU A 118 3.23 -9.42 -5.51
CA LEU A 118 4.63 -9.49 -5.04
C LEU A 118 5.31 -10.73 -5.61
N ALA A 119 5.01 -11.39 -6.60
CA ALA A 119 5.67 -12.56 -7.23
C ALA A 119 6.40 -13.50 -6.23
N CYS A 120 5.92 -13.56 -4.99
CA CYS A 120 6.47 -14.38 -3.93
C CYS A 120 5.41 -15.37 -3.43
N ASP A 121 5.85 -16.56 -3.05
CA ASP A 121 4.96 -17.58 -2.53
C ASP A 121 4.90 -17.49 -1.00
N LEU A 122 3.87 -16.81 -0.50
CA LEU A 122 3.52 -16.79 0.92
C LEU A 122 2.56 -17.94 1.29
N THR A 123 2.16 -18.77 0.31
CA THR A 123 1.23 -19.86 0.54
C THR A 123 1.95 -21.08 1.06
N GLY A 124 1.31 -21.76 2.02
CA GLY A 124 1.76 -23.08 2.45
C GLY A 124 1.28 -24.18 1.50
N PRO A 125 1.65 -25.44 1.77
CA PRO A 125 1.25 -26.60 0.95
C PRO A 125 -0.26 -26.78 0.78
N SER A 126 -1.06 -26.16 1.65
CA SER A 126 -2.52 -26.18 1.62
C SER A 126 -3.14 -25.13 0.68
N GLY A 127 -2.35 -24.27 0.07
CA GLY A 127 -2.84 -23.14 -0.73
C GLY A 127 -3.35 -21.96 0.10
N HIS A 128 -3.29 -22.05 1.44
CA HIS A 128 -3.59 -20.94 2.35
C HIS A 128 -2.34 -20.12 2.62
N LEU A 129 -2.54 -18.84 2.93
CA LEU A 129 -1.44 -18.01 3.40
C LEU A 129 -0.82 -18.60 4.67
N GLY A 130 0.50 -18.49 4.78
CA GLY A 130 1.23 -18.83 5.99
C GLY A 130 0.82 -17.95 7.19
N THR A 131 1.36 -18.27 8.35
CA THR A 131 1.13 -17.45 9.55
C THR A 131 2.05 -16.23 9.51
N PRO A 132 1.53 -15.01 9.75
CA PRO A 132 2.36 -13.81 9.85
C PRO A 132 3.46 -13.98 10.93
N PRO A 133 4.65 -13.39 10.72
CA PRO A 133 5.73 -13.40 11.70
C PRO A 133 5.29 -12.83 13.06
N ALA A 134 5.95 -13.25 14.13
CA ALA A 134 5.55 -12.88 15.49
C ALA A 134 5.53 -11.36 15.73
N ASN A 135 6.44 -10.61 15.10
CA ASN A 135 6.53 -9.15 15.18
C ASN A 135 5.39 -8.41 14.46
N LEU A 136 4.63 -9.09 13.61
CA LEU A 136 3.50 -8.51 12.91
C LEU A 136 2.13 -8.90 13.50
N ARG A 137 2.06 -9.88 14.39
CA ARG A 137 0.78 -10.44 14.87
C ARG A 137 -0.14 -9.46 15.56
N ASP A 138 0.41 -8.42 16.17
CA ASP A 138 -0.38 -7.36 16.81
C ASP A 138 -1.00 -6.41 15.77
N ARG A 139 -0.50 -6.41 14.54
CA ARG A 139 -0.93 -5.54 13.45
C ARG A 139 -1.60 -6.27 12.29
N LEU A 140 -1.26 -7.55 12.11
CA LEU A 140 -1.80 -8.43 11.07
C LEU A 140 -2.04 -9.80 11.68
N ASN A 141 -3.30 -10.15 11.90
CA ASN A 141 -3.68 -11.40 12.55
C ASN A 141 -4.74 -12.15 11.74
N TYR A 142 -4.60 -13.47 11.65
CA TYR A 142 -5.57 -14.34 10.98
C TYR A 142 -6.45 -15.05 11.98
N ASP A 143 -7.76 -14.84 11.87
CA ASP A 143 -8.77 -15.59 12.62
C ASP A 143 -9.30 -16.76 11.78
N ARG A 144 -8.94 -17.96 12.17
CA ARG A 144 -9.37 -19.19 11.50
C ARG A 144 -10.88 -19.43 11.55
N THR A 145 -11.56 -18.84 12.54
CA THR A 145 -13.01 -19.06 12.73
C THR A 145 -13.80 -18.28 11.68
N SER A 146 -13.40 -17.05 11.42
CA SER A 146 -14.03 -16.19 10.42
C SER A 146 -13.42 -16.33 9.04
N GLY A 147 -12.22 -16.89 8.90
CA GLY A 147 -11.47 -16.92 7.64
C GLY A 147 -10.97 -15.55 7.20
N CYS A 148 -10.85 -14.62 8.14
CA CYS A 148 -10.48 -13.23 7.86
C CYS A 148 -9.16 -12.84 8.52
N TYR A 149 -8.48 -11.89 7.89
CA TYR A 149 -7.38 -11.15 8.48
C TYR A 149 -7.89 -9.87 9.13
N THR A 150 -7.43 -9.60 10.35
CA THR A 150 -7.56 -8.28 10.99
C THR A 150 -6.27 -7.52 10.73
N VAL A 151 -6.39 -6.34 10.11
CA VAL A 151 -5.26 -5.48 9.75
C VAL A 151 -5.43 -4.14 10.44
N VAL A 152 -4.43 -3.72 11.22
CA VAL A 152 -4.42 -2.37 11.81
C VAL A 152 -4.16 -1.37 10.69
N CYS A 153 -5.07 -0.41 10.50
CA CYS A 153 -4.92 0.63 9.49
C CYS A 153 -3.71 1.50 9.79
N GLY A 154 -2.92 1.77 8.76
CA GLY A 154 -1.88 2.79 8.75
C GLY A 154 -2.33 3.99 7.94
N GLU A 155 -1.64 5.08 8.14
CA GLU A 155 -1.74 6.28 7.31
C GLU A 155 -0.33 6.65 6.89
N ASP A 156 -0.13 6.93 5.62
CA ASP A 156 1.10 7.52 5.10
C ASP A 156 0.76 8.75 4.26
N ASP A 157 0.59 9.86 4.97
CA ASP A 157 0.42 11.18 4.37
C ASP A 157 1.77 11.86 4.07
N LEU A 158 2.88 11.18 4.35
CA LEU A 158 4.21 11.76 4.27
C LEU A 158 4.94 11.41 2.99
N SER A 159 4.66 10.26 2.41
CA SER A 159 5.34 9.81 1.20
C SER A 159 4.39 9.58 0.03
N GLN A 160 4.91 9.75 -1.18
CA GLN A 160 4.19 9.54 -2.42
C GLN A 160 5.11 8.88 -3.45
N LEU A 161 4.57 7.91 -4.16
CA LEU A 161 5.25 7.31 -5.30
C LEU A 161 5.13 8.22 -6.53
N GLN A 162 6.26 8.53 -7.14
CA GLN A 162 6.34 9.24 -8.40
C GLN A 162 7.02 8.37 -9.44
N VAL A 163 6.36 8.12 -10.58
CA VAL A 163 6.94 7.35 -11.68
C VAL A 163 7.53 8.30 -12.71
N ASP A 164 8.84 8.20 -12.94
CA ASP A 164 9.62 9.05 -13.83
C ASP A 164 9.73 8.45 -15.24
N GLY A 165 9.62 7.14 -15.36
CA GLY A 165 9.74 6.45 -16.63
C GLY A 165 9.20 5.02 -16.62
N LEU A 166 8.76 4.59 -17.83
CA LEU A 166 8.26 3.26 -18.07
C LEU A 166 8.82 2.74 -19.40
N LYS A 167 9.33 1.51 -19.39
CA LYS A 167 9.78 0.79 -20.56
C LYS A 167 9.03 -0.51 -20.71
N LEU A 168 8.23 -0.63 -21.76
CA LEU A 168 7.51 -1.86 -22.06
C LEU A 168 8.45 -2.96 -22.59
N THR A 169 8.12 -4.19 -22.24
CA THR A 169 8.76 -5.42 -22.74
C THR A 169 7.67 -6.38 -23.25
N ALA A 170 8.08 -7.46 -23.91
CA ALA A 170 7.10 -8.45 -24.41
C ALA A 170 6.35 -9.20 -23.28
N LYS A 171 6.87 -9.20 -22.05
CA LYS A 171 6.32 -9.96 -20.92
C LYS A 171 5.92 -9.07 -19.73
N GLY A 172 6.02 -7.76 -19.86
CA GLY A 172 5.75 -6.83 -18.76
C GLY A 172 6.38 -5.47 -19.00
N CYS A 173 6.87 -4.83 -17.94
CA CYS A 173 7.53 -3.53 -18.05
C CYS A 173 8.60 -3.32 -16.97
N THR A 174 9.45 -2.32 -17.20
CA THR A 174 10.37 -1.79 -16.20
C THR A 174 9.89 -0.38 -15.85
N LEU A 175 9.66 -0.12 -14.57
CA LEU A 175 9.35 1.20 -14.03
C LEU A 175 10.58 1.80 -13.37
N ILE A 176 10.75 3.10 -13.55
CA ILE A 176 11.74 3.91 -12.84
C ILE A 176 10.98 5.03 -12.15
N GLY A 177 11.28 5.25 -10.88
CA GLY A 177 10.56 6.26 -10.11
C GLY A 177 11.29 6.63 -8.83
N SER A 178 10.59 7.40 -8.03
CA SER A 178 11.07 7.93 -6.76
C SER A 178 9.98 7.83 -5.69
N LEU A 179 10.37 7.62 -4.45
CA LEU A 179 9.54 7.91 -3.29
C LEU A 179 9.89 9.33 -2.87
N VAL A 180 8.90 10.20 -2.80
CA VAL A 180 9.10 11.62 -2.49
C VAL A 180 8.34 11.99 -1.22
N TYR A 181 8.89 12.92 -0.45
CA TYR A 181 8.20 13.50 0.69
C TYR A 181 7.13 14.48 0.21
N GLN A 182 5.89 14.29 0.63
CA GLN A 182 4.74 15.05 0.10
C GLN A 182 4.78 16.55 0.43
N VAL A 183 5.42 16.92 1.54
CA VAL A 183 5.40 18.30 2.04
C VAL A 183 6.22 19.26 1.17
N ASP A 184 7.39 18.81 0.70
CA ASP A 184 8.33 19.66 -0.04
C ASP A 184 8.87 19.04 -1.32
N GLY A 185 8.43 17.80 -1.66
CA GLY A 185 8.86 17.08 -2.84
C GLY A 185 10.28 16.52 -2.76
N GLN A 186 10.89 16.50 -1.56
CA GLN A 186 12.22 15.92 -1.40
C GLN A 186 12.21 14.44 -1.79
N VAL A 187 13.16 14.02 -2.63
CA VAL A 187 13.34 12.61 -2.98
C VAL A 187 13.92 11.87 -1.77
N LEU A 188 13.15 10.91 -1.26
CA LEU A 188 13.57 10.02 -0.17
C LEU A 188 14.44 8.89 -0.69
N THR A 189 14.03 8.28 -1.80
CA THR A 189 14.81 7.27 -2.51
C THR A 189 14.32 7.15 -3.96
N ARG A 190 15.17 6.58 -4.82
CA ARG A 190 14.81 6.23 -6.19
C ARG A 190 14.71 4.72 -6.33
N PHE A 191 13.94 4.24 -7.29
CA PHE A 191 13.80 2.81 -7.52
C PHE A 191 13.72 2.47 -9.01
N GLN A 192 14.05 1.22 -9.30
CA GLN A 192 13.76 0.57 -10.57
C GLN A 192 13.09 -0.76 -10.26
N ALA A 193 11.88 -0.97 -10.79
CA ALA A 193 11.11 -2.19 -10.62
C ALA A 193 10.87 -2.89 -11.97
N ASN A 194 11.01 -4.20 -11.98
CA ASN A 194 10.63 -5.06 -13.09
C ASN A 194 9.28 -5.70 -12.78
N LEU A 195 8.31 -5.49 -13.65
CA LEU A 195 6.97 -6.04 -13.55
C LEU A 195 6.76 -7.06 -14.67
N THR A 196 6.17 -8.19 -14.32
CA THR A 196 5.76 -9.22 -15.29
C THR A 196 4.25 -9.27 -15.36
N LEU A 197 3.69 -9.37 -16.55
CA LEU A 197 2.25 -9.58 -16.76
C LEU A 197 1.81 -10.85 -16.03
N GLN A 198 0.75 -10.74 -15.25
CA GLN A 198 0.16 -11.83 -14.49
C GLN A 198 -1.36 -11.71 -14.44
N ASP A 199 -2.02 -12.86 -14.42
CA ASP A 199 -3.48 -12.94 -14.25
C ASP A 199 -3.84 -12.80 -12.77
N ASN A 200 -3.84 -11.55 -12.28
CA ASN A 200 -4.24 -11.15 -10.95
C ASN A 200 -4.96 -9.81 -11.01
N MET A 201 -5.51 -9.33 -9.89
CA MET A 201 -6.26 -8.07 -9.83
C MET A 201 -5.45 -6.83 -10.24
N PHE A 202 -4.13 -6.89 -10.16
CA PHE A 202 -3.22 -5.81 -10.53
C PHE A 202 -2.75 -5.88 -12.00
N GLY A 203 -2.98 -7.02 -12.68
CA GLY A 203 -2.49 -7.30 -14.04
C GLY A 203 -0.98 -7.53 -14.14
N TYR A 204 -0.25 -7.36 -13.04
CA TYR A 204 1.20 -7.50 -12.96
C TYR A 204 1.63 -8.04 -11.60
N ALA A 205 2.86 -8.56 -11.56
CA ALA A 205 3.58 -8.82 -10.32
C ALA A 205 5.00 -8.26 -10.38
N VAL A 206 5.51 -7.80 -9.25
CA VAL A 206 6.89 -7.34 -9.10
C VAL A 206 7.81 -8.55 -9.10
N THR A 207 8.67 -8.66 -10.10
CA THR A 207 9.65 -9.76 -10.24
C THR A 207 11.09 -9.35 -9.93
N GLY A 208 11.30 -8.08 -9.65
CA GLY A 208 12.58 -7.56 -9.22
C GLY A 208 12.46 -6.07 -8.91
N ILE A 209 13.12 -5.63 -7.87
CA ILE A 209 13.18 -4.22 -7.52
C ILE A 209 14.52 -3.88 -6.89
N ARG A 210 14.98 -2.69 -7.19
CA ARG A 210 16.19 -2.10 -6.64
C ARG A 210 15.91 -0.66 -6.23
N VAL A 211 16.36 -0.27 -5.05
CA VAL A 211 16.36 1.12 -4.60
C VAL A 211 17.76 1.72 -4.64
N PHE A 212 17.85 3.05 -4.78
CA PHE A 212 19.09 3.79 -4.88
C PHE A 212 19.03 4.93 -3.87
N VAL A 213 19.88 4.88 -2.90
CA VAL A 213 20.05 5.95 -1.89
C VAL A 213 20.93 7.05 -2.44
#